data_03172e3f93e6bc6d4001ae54d9a9d8f2
#
_entry.id   03172e3f93e6bc6d4001ae54d9a9d8f2
#
_cell.length_a   1.000
_cell.length_b   1.000
_cell.length_c   1.000
_cell.angle_alpha   90.00
_cell.angle_beta   90.00
_cell.angle_gamma   90.00
#
_symmetry.space_group_name_H-M   'P 1'
#
loop_
_entity.id
_entity.type
_entity.pdbx_description
1 polymer ?
#
loop_
_entity_poly.entity_id
_entity_poly.type
_entity_poly.pdbx_seq_one_letter_code
_entity_poly.pdbx_strand_id
1 'polypeptide(L)'
;EEPVRMGPDMASLGSSLFVTHGILGALYHKWRTGEGQHVNLSLLDTLIHQKGFTWTSMINPDAWNGHSENYYNPPHYGYKTADQPILLSPAGGLRGERSEQFVSLLKALKMEDYLEHPLFQRPAREIMGFGGEGTISFEAMPVWEEAFKSWDAEKLLELLNSLGSNSSLVNNYEQLLDHPQMEALGMIKEMSQPGLGKVKCLISPWKLDGVPKVPPEAYSEEIIS
;
A
#
# COMPACT_ATOMS: atom_id res chain seq x y z
N GLU A 1 -13.00 9.67 15.75
CA GLU A 1 -12.03 8.55 15.68
C GLU A 1 -10.77 8.93 16.46
N GLU A 2 -10.21 8.00 17.23
CA GLU A 2 -8.95 8.22 17.93
C GLU A 2 -7.78 8.19 16.93
N PRO A 3 -6.77 9.08 17.07
CA PRO A 3 -5.58 9.06 16.24
C PRO A 3 -4.84 7.72 16.37
N VAL A 4 -4.48 7.10 15.27
CA VAL A 4 -3.73 5.84 15.24
C VAL A 4 -2.30 6.12 14.78
N ARG A 5 -1.32 5.57 15.50
CA ARG A 5 0.08 5.64 15.10
C ARG A 5 0.32 4.76 13.88
N MET A 6 0.86 5.33 12.82
CA MET A 6 1.36 4.55 11.68
C MET A 6 2.66 3.82 12.09
N GLY A 7 2.81 2.57 11.67
CA GLY A 7 3.92 1.71 12.05
C GLY A 7 5.31 2.31 11.82
N PRO A 8 5.75 2.58 10.57
CA PRO A 8 7.05 3.19 10.29
C PRO A 8 7.06 4.68 10.60
N ASP A 9 8.24 5.22 10.92
CA ASP A 9 8.43 6.67 11.09
C ASP A 9 8.42 7.38 9.73
N MET A 10 7.22 7.67 9.25
CA MET A 10 6.99 8.32 7.96
C MET A 10 7.56 9.73 7.90
N ALA A 11 7.65 10.42 9.05
CA ALA A 11 8.22 11.76 9.11
C ALA A 11 9.71 11.74 8.78
N SER A 12 10.48 10.90 9.48
CA SER A 12 11.92 10.78 9.28
C SER A 12 12.26 10.20 7.90
N LEU A 13 11.57 9.13 7.47
CA LEU A 13 11.79 8.53 6.15
C LEU A 13 11.49 9.51 5.02
N GLY A 14 10.35 10.17 5.08
CA GLY A 14 9.97 11.16 4.08
C GLY A 14 10.94 12.34 4.03
N SER A 15 11.30 12.88 5.20
CA SER A 15 12.23 14.01 5.28
C SER A 15 13.62 13.67 4.76
N SER A 16 14.09 12.45 4.99
CA SER A 16 15.37 11.98 4.45
C SER A 16 15.38 11.97 2.92
N LEU A 17 14.29 11.56 2.30
CA LEU A 17 14.14 11.58 0.85
C LEU A 17 14.04 13.01 0.31
N PHE A 18 13.22 13.86 0.92
CA PHE A 18 13.05 15.24 0.47
C PHE A 18 14.31 16.09 0.64
N VAL A 19 15.02 15.94 1.77
CA VAL A 19 16.31 16.66 1.96
C VAL A 19 17.35 16.21 0.95
N THR A 20 17.40 14.93 0.62
CA THR A 20 18.28 14.40 -0.42
C THR A 20 18.00 15.04 -1.77
N HIS A 21 16.72 15.14 -2.17
CA HIS A 21 16.35 15.86 -3.40
C HIS A 21 16.73 17.33 -3.35
N GLY A 22 16.54 18.00 -2.20
CA GLY A 22 16.93 19.39 -2.00
C GLY A 22 18.44 19.59 -2.14
N ILE A 23 19.25 18.70 -1.54
CA ILE A 23 20.71 18.73 -1.65
C ILE A 23 21.17 18.53 -3.11
N LEU A 24 20.59 17.56 -3.82
CA LEU A 24 20.91 17.34 -5.23
C LEU A 24 20.54 18.55 -6.09
N GLY A 25 19.39 19.18 -5.83
CA GLY A 25 18.99 20.43 -6.48
C GLY A 25 19.95 21.57 -6.22
N ALA A 26 20.37 21.75 -4.97
CA ALA A 26 21.35 22.78 -4.58
C ALA A 26 22.73 22.56 -5.19
N LEU A 27 23.19 21.29 -5.27
CA LEU A 27 24.43 20.93 -5.94
C LEU A 27 24.37 21.20 -7.45
N TYR A 28 23.25 20.87 -8.08
CA TYR A 28 23.03 21.15 -9.50
C TYR A 28 23.00 22.68 -9.79
N HIS A 29 22.35 23.46 -8.92
CA HIS A 29 22.37 24.93 -8.99
C HIS A 29 23.79 25.46 -8.86
N LYS A 30 24.55 25.03 -7.83
CA LYS A 30 25.95 25.39 -7.64
C LYS A 30 26.81 25.06 -8.85
N TRP A 31 26.61 23.90 -9.45
CA TRP A 31 27.33 23.49 -10.64
C TRP A 31 27.09 24.43 -11.83
N ARG A 32 25.85 24.92 -11.98
CA ARG A 32 25.47 25.80 -13.08
C ARG A 32 25.82 27.28 -12.87
N THR A 33 25.74 27.77 -11.64
CA THR A 33 25.85 29.20 -11.33
C THR A 33 27.11 29.55 -10.54
N GLY A 34 27.75 28.59 -9.89
CA GLY A 34 28.83 28.82 -8.93
C GLY A 34 28.32 29.18 -7.52
N GLU A 35 27.02 29.39 -7.33
CA GLU A 35 26.41 29.84 -6.07
C GLU A 35 25.90 28.67 -5.25
N GLY A 36 26.29 28.59 -3.96
CA GLY A 36 25.77 27.64 -3.00
C GLY A 36 24.42 28.05 -2.44
N GLN A 37 23.67 27.06 -1.94
CA GLN A 37 22.36 27.26 -1.31
C GLN A 37 22.29 26.58 0.05
N HIS A 38 21.52 27.15 0.97
CA HIS A 38 21.13 26.50 2.22
C HIS A 38 19.80 25.77 2.02
N VAL A 39 19.80 24.45 2.29
CA VAL A 39 18.59 23.63 2.22
C VAL A 39 18.04 23.46 3.63
N ASN A 40 16.82 23.94 3.87
CA ASN A 40 16.12 23.78 5.13
C ASN A 40 14.81 23.03 4.90
N LEU A 41 14.53 22.06 5.76
CA LEU A 41 13.34 21.21 5.69
C LEU A 41 12.91 20.85 7.11
N SER A 42 11.60 20.95 7.41
CA SER A 42 11.05 20.44 8.65
C SER A 42 10.33 19.10 8.47
N LEU A 43 10.28 18.30 9.54
CA LEU A 43 9.50 17.06 9.56
C LEU A 43 8.01 17.33 9.32
N LEU A 44 7.50 18.43 9.87
CA LEU A 44 6.09 18.80 9.71
C LEU A 44 5.75 19.16 8.26
N ASP A 45 6.59 19.98 7.60
CA ASP A 45 6.38 20.36 6.19
C ASP A 45 6.35 19.11 5.29
N THR A 46 7.24 18.17 5.57
CA THR A 46 7.30 16.91 4.84
C THR A 46 6.01 16.08 5.02
N LEU A 47 5.53 15.94 6.24
CA LEU A 47 4.29 15.19 6.51
C LEU A 47 3.07 15.83 5.84
N ILE A 48 2.97 17.16 5.91
CA ILE A 48 1.89 17.90 5.25
C ILE A 48 1.98 17.69 3.72
N HIS A 49 3.16 17.79 3.16
CA HIS A 49 3.36 17.58 1.72
C HIS A 49 3.01 16.16 1.28
N GLN A 50 3.41 15.13 2.02
CA GLN A 50 3.04 13.73 1.75
C GLN A 50 1.54 13.47 1.82
N LYS A 51 0.82 14.27 2.59
CA LYS A 51 -0.64 14.23 2.73
C LYS A 51 -1.36 15.11 1.71
N GLY A 52 -0.66 15.65 0.71
CA GLY A 52 -1.15 16.69 -0.20
C GLY A 52 -2.53 16.41 -0.78
N PHE A 53 -2.79 15.18 -1.18
CA PHE A 53 -4.09 14.78 -1.73
C PHE A 53 -5.22 14.84 -0.69
N THR A 54 -5.01 14.27 0.49
CA THR A 54 -5.95 14.33 1.62
C THR A 54 -6.13 15.76 2.10
N TRP A 55 -5.02 16.52 2.19
CA TRP A 55 -5.03 17.88 2.64
C TRP A 55 -5.84 18.79 1.72
N THR A 56 -5.70 18.59 0.41
CA THR A 56 -6.48 19.34 -0.59
C THR A 56 -7.99 19.13 -0.42
N SER A 57 -8.42 17.88 -0.13
CA SER A 57 -9.84 17.60 0.12
C SER A 57 -10.36 18.20 1.43
N MET A 58 -9.51 18.37 2.43
CA MET A 58 -9.88 19.06 3.68
C MET A 58 -9.97 20.57 3.54
N ILE A 59 -9.10 21.19 2.71
CA ILE A 59 -9.10 22.65 2.47
C ILE A 59 -10.24 23.06 1.54
N ASN A 60 -10.55 22.25 0.54
CA ASN A 60 -11.61 22.49 -0.43
C ASN A 60 -12.61 21.32 -0.47
N PRO A 61 -13.43 21.13 0.57
CA PRO A 61 -14.34 20.00 0.65
C PRO A 61 -15.34 19.95 -0.50
N ASP A 62 -15.76 21.11 -1.02
CA ASP A 62 -16.70 21.20 -2.13
C ASP A 62 -16.09 20.78 -3.49
N ALA A 63 -14.77 20.90 -3.64
CA ALA A 63 -14.08 20.48 -4.87
C ALA A 63 -13.87 18.96 -4.95
N TRP A 64 -13.86 18.27 -3.81
CA TRP A 64 -13.61 16.84 -3.68
C TRP A 64 -14.67 16.17 -2.81
N ASN A 65 -15.91 16.31 -3.19
CA ASN A 65 -17.10 15.91 -2.45
C ASN A 65 -16.94 14.53 -1.79
N GLY A 66 -16.84 14.52 -0.47
CA GLY A 66 -16.69 13.30 0.32
C GLY A 66 -15.38 12.52 0.14
N HIS A 67 -14.39 13.05 -0.60
CA HIS A 67 -13.14 12.32 -0.88
C HIS A 67 -12.40 11.89 0.40
N SER A 68 -12.27 12.80 1.37
CA SER A 68 -11.59 12.49 2.64
C SER A 68 -12.34 11.45 3.49
N GLU A 69 -13.65 11.40 3.38
CA GLU A 69 -14.50 10.45 4.11
C GLU A 69 -14.52 9.08 3.46
N ASN A 70 -14.50 9.04 2.13
CA ASN A 70 -14.73 7.82 1.36
C ASN A 70 -13.45 7.17 0.81
N TYR A 71 -12.37 7.95 0.62
CA TYR A 71 -11.12 7.42 0.07
C TYR A 71 -10.37 6.51 1.05
N TYR A 72 -10.56 6.71 2.36
CA TYR A 72 -9.88 5.96 3.42
C TYR A 72 -10.77 4.90 4.08
N ASN A 73 -11.79 4.47 3.40
CA ASN A 73 -12.73 3.45 3.87
C ASN A 73 -12.48 2.00 3.38
N PRO A 74 -11.28 1.58 2.94
CA PRO A 74 -11.02 0.17 2.84
C PRO A 74 -10.91 -0.44 4.25
N PRO A 75 -11.23 -1.72 4.42
CA PRO A 75 -10.95 -2.43 5.65
C PRO A 75 -9.46 -2.30 5.98
N HIS A 76 -9.13 -1.73 7.13
CA HIS A 76 -7.75 -1.42 7.52
C HIS A 76 -6.82 -2.65 7.50
N TYR A 77 -7.39 -3.84 7.68
CA TYR A 77 -6.66 -5.11 7.77
C TYR A 77 -6.99 -6.07 6.63
N GLY A 78 -7.68 -5.60 5.60
CA GLY A 78 -8.21 -6.44 4.55
C GLY A 78 -9.48 -7.20 4.95
N TYR A 79 -10.02 -7.98 4.03
CA TYR A 79 -11.16 -8.86 4.26
C TYR A 79 -10.69 -10.21 4.79
N LYS A 80 -11.33 -10.70 5.83
CA LYS A 80 -10.98 -11.99 6.43
C LYS A 80 -11.40 -13.15 5.54
N THR A 81 -10.54 -14.15 5.43
CA THR A 81 -10.80 -15.44 4.82
C THR A 81 -10.58 -16.56 5.85
N ALA A 82 -10.50 -17.81 5.41
CA ALA A 82 -10.26 -18.94 6.30
C ALA A 82 -8.86 -18.90 6.94
N ASP A 83 -7.86 -18.36 6.25
CA ASP A 83 -6.44 -18.45 6.63
C ASP A 83 -5.73 -17.11 6.65
N GLN A 84 -5.87 -16.25 5.64
CA GLN A 84 -5.12 -15.01 5.50
C GLN A 84 -5.98 -13.88 4.92
N PRO A 85 -5.92 -12.65 5.46
CA PRO A 85 -6.68 -11.54 4.92
C PRO A 85 -6.28 -11.19 3.47
N ILE A 86 -7.26 -10.73 2.70
CA ILE A 86 -7.06 -10.24 1.33
C ILE A 86 -7.46 -8.79 1.19
N LEU A 87 -6.82 -8.09 0.27
CA LEU A 87 -7.23 -6.78 -0.18
C LEU A 87 -8.12 -6.95 -1.44
N LEU A 88 -9.34 -6.44 -1.38
CA LEU A 88 -10.22 -6.36 -2.54
C LEU A 88 -9.93 -5.10 -3.34
N SER A 89 -9.65 -5.27 -4.62
CA SER A 89 -9.45 -4.16 -5.54
C SER A 89 -10.18 -4.44 -6.85
N PRO A 90 -11.48 -4.12 -6.93
CA PRO A 90 -12.24 -4.34 -8.14
C PRO A 90 -11.66 -3.54 -9.31
N ALA A 91 -11.40 -4.22 -10.41
CA ALA A 91 -10.83 -3.65 -11.63
C ALA A 91 -11.52 -4.30 -12.85
N GLY A 92 -11.29 -3.75 -14.03
CA GLY A 92 -11.84 -4.33 -15.27
C GLY A 92 -13.35 -4.56 -15.19
N GLY A 93 -13.76 -5.79 -15.41
CA GLY A 93 -15.16 -6.22 -15.43
C GLY A 93 -15.88 -6.09 -14.07
N LEU A 94 -15.17 -6.10 -12.95
CA LEU A 94 -15.75 -5.92 -11.62
C LEU A 94 -15.91 -4.44 -11.21
N ARG A 95 -15.43 -3.50 -12.03
CA ARG A 95 -15.44 -2.07 -11.68
C ARG A 95 -16.74 -1.36 -12.06
N GLY A 96 -17.47 -1.91 -13.03
CA GLY A 96 -18.69 -1.30 -13.58
C GLY A 96 -19.93 -1.55 -12.76
N GLU A 97 -21.05 -1.01 -13.27
CA GLU A 97 -22.38 -1.34 -12.78
C GLU A 97 -22.67 -2.81 -13.13
N ARG A 98 -23.14 -3.57 -12.19
CA ARG A 98 -23.70 -4.94 -12.28
C ARG A 98 -23.28 -5.75 -13.53
N SER A 99 -21.97 -5.93 -13.67
CA SER A 99 -21.39 -6.68 -14.80
C SER A 99 -21.70 -8.18 -14.70
N GLU A 100 -21.58 -8.89 -15.80
CA GLU A 100 -21.70 -10.36 -15.80
C GLU A 100 -20.65 -11.00 -14.86
N GLN A 101 -19.46 -10.39 -14.74
CA GLN A 101 -18.40 -10.82 -13.84
C GLN A 101 -18.82 -10.69 -12.38
N PHE A 102 -19.51 -9.59 -12.00
CA PHE A 102 -20.03 -9.41 -10.66
C PHE A 102 -21.12 -10.44 -10.32
N VAL A 103 -22.04 -10.68 -11.24
CA VAL A 103 -23.06 -11.74 -11.09
C VAL A 103 -22.40 -13.12 -10.96
N SER A 104 -21.35 -13.39 -11.74
CA SER A 104 -20.59 -14.65 -11.68
C SER A 104 -19.89 -14.80 -10.34
N LEU A 105 -19.33 -13.71 -9.79
CA LEU A 105 -18.73 -13.70 -8.46
C LEU A 105 -19.75 -14.06 -7.38
N LEU A 106 -20.92 -13.42 -7.35
CA LEU A 106 -21.94 -13.71 -6.36
C LEU A 106 -22.41 -15.17 -6.43
N LYS A 107 -22.55 -15.72 -7.64
CA LYS A 107 -22.88 -17.13 -7.83
C LYS A 107 -21.80 -18.08 -7.30
N ALA A 108 -20.52 -17.79 -7.63
CA ALA A 108 -19.40 -18.60 -7.15
C ALA A 108 -19.27 -18.60 -5.63
N LEU A 109 -19.63 -17.48 -5.01
CA LEU A 109 -19.65 -17.31 -3.54
C LEU A 109 -20.94 -17.81 -2.87
N LYS A 110 -21.91 -18.33 -3.64
CA LYS A 110 -23.25 -18.75 -3.16
C LYS A 110 -24.02 -17.58 -2.51
N MET A 111 -23.93 -16.43 -3.12
CA MET A 111 -24.56 -15.18 -2.67
C MET A 111 -25.68 -14.72 -3.64
N GLU A 112 -26.36 -15.65 -4.32
CA GLU A 112 -27.38 -15.32 -5.31
C GLU A 112 -28.55 -14.51 -4.72
N ASP A 113 -28.87 -14.73 -3.45
CA ASP A 113 -29.91 -14.00 -2.73
C ASP A 113 -29.60 -12.49 -2.64
N TYR A 114 -28.30 -12.12 -2.73
CA TYR A 114 -27.88 -10.72 -2.73
C TYR A 114 -28.04 -10.04 -4.08
N LEU A 115 -28.36 -10.76 -5.14
CA LEU A 115 -28.58 -10.17 -6.47
C LEU A 115 -29.71 -9.13 -6.46
N GLU A 116 -30.72 -9.31 -5.63
CA GLU A 116 -31.84 -8.38 -5.47
C GLU A 116 -31.75 -7.51 -4.20
N HIS A 117 -30.71 -7.70 -3.38
CA HIS A 117 -30.52 -6.93 -2.17
C HIS A 117 -30.13 -5.47 -2.46
N PRO A 118 -30.76 -4.45 -1.86
CA PRO A 118 -30.49 -3.03 -2.15
C PRO A 118 -29.03 -2.64 -2.05
N LEU A 119 -28.29 -3.18 -1.08
CA LEU A 119 -26.85 -2.95 -0.90
C LEU A 119 -26.05 -3.36 -2.14
N PHE A 120 -26.44 -4.41 -2.85
CA PHE A 120 -25.76 -4.97 -4.00
C PHE A 120 -26.31 -4.51 -5.35
N GLN A 121 -27.24 -3.55 -5.36
CA GLN A 121 -27.69 -2.86 -6.57
C GLN A 121 -26.74 -1.74 -6.99
N ARG A 122 -25.75 -1.42 -6.16
CA ARG A 122 -24.75 -0.39 -6.43
C ARG A 122 -23.57 -0.94 -7.25
N PRO A 123 -22.80 -0.07 -7.92
CA PRO A 123 -21.58 -0.49 -8.60
C PRO A 123 -20.63 -1.27 -7.68
N ALA A 124 -20.02 -2.34 -8.20
CA ALA A 124 -19.14 -3.19 -7.42
C ALA A 124 -18.00 -2.42 -6.73
N ARG A 125 -17.46 -1.37 -7.37
CA ARG A 125 -16.44 -0.50 -6.78
C ARG A 125 -16.86 0.20 -5.48
N GLU A 126 -18.15 0.40 -5.28
CA GLU A 126 -18.68 1.09 -4.08
C GLU A 126 -18.86 0.15 -2.90
N ILE A 127 -19.02 -1.14 -3.16
CA ILE A 127 -19.26 -2.17 -2.15
C ILE A 127 -18.08 -3.13 -1.96
N MET A 128 -17.03 -3.02 -2.78
CA MET A 128 -15.84 -3.87 -2.76
C MET A 128 -14.56 -3.03 -2.76
N GLY A 129 -13.91 -2.83 -1.67
CA GLY A 129 -12.56 -2.24 -1.65
C GLY A 129 -12.53 -0.73 -1.61
N PHE A 130 -11.62 -0.12 -2.39
CA PHE A 130 -11.31 1.31 -2.30
C PHE A 130 -12.49 2.21 -2.64
N GLY A 131 -12.75 3.10 -1.71
CA GLY A 131 -13.82 4.04 -1.78
C GLY A 131 -13.64 5.13 -2.84
N GLY A 132 -14.71 5.78 -3.08
CA GLY A 132 -14.92 7.00 -3.83
C GLY A 132 -16.20 7.61 -3.34
N GLU A 133 -16.69 8.65 -3.97
CA GLU A 133 -18.00 9.19 -3.65
C GLU A 133 -19.08 8.09 -3.66
N GLY A 134 -19.85 8.00 -2.60
CA GLY A 134 -20.90 7.00 -2.45
C GLY A 134 -20.45 5.62 -1.99
N THR A 135 -19.19 5.44 -1.60
CA THR A 135 -18.70 4.15 -1.08
C THR A 135 -19.45 3.72 0.18
N ILE A 136 -19.87 2.46 0.17
CA ILE A 136 -20.50 1.76 1.30
C ILE A 136 -19.75 0.47 1.65
N SER A 137 -18.44 0.44 1.39
CA SER A 137 -17.62 -0.76 1.60
C SER A 137 -17.63 -1.24 3.05
N PHE A 138 -17.76 -0.33 4.03
CA PHE A 138 -17.92 -0.71 5.45
C PHE A 138 -19.23 -1.44 5.73
N GLU A 139 -20.32 -1.02 5.11
CA GLU A 139 -21.62 -1.67 5.28
C GLU A 139 -21.63 -3.05 4.61
N ALA A 140 -20.98 -3.18 3.46
CA ALA A 140 -20.85 -4.43 2.72
C ALA A 140 -19.83 -5.40 3.30
N MET A 141 -18.83 -4.89 4.05
CA MET A 141 -17.72 -5.68 4.57
C MET A 141 -18.16 -6.94 5.37
N PRO A 142 -19.11 -6.86 6.32
CA PRO A 142 -19.54 -8.05 7.05
C PRO A 142 -20.14 -9.13 6.15
N VAL A 143 -20.82 -8.73 5.08
CA VAL A 143 -21.42 -9.64 4.11
C VAL A 143 -20.34 -10.35 3.30
N TRP A 144 -19.33 -9.61 2.84
CA TRP A 144 -18.19 -10.18 2.15
C TRP A 144 -17.36 -11.11 3.05
N GLU A 145 -17.07 -10.71 4.29
CA GLU A 145 -16.33 -11.54 5.23
C GLU A 145 -17.06 -12.85 5.56
N GLU A 146 -18.40 -12.81 5.69
CA GLU A 146 -19.19 -14.03 5.89
C GLU A 146 -19.07 -14.98 4.70
N ALA A 147 -19.08 -14.46 3.47
CA ALA A 147 -18.92 -15.26 2.27
C ALA A 147 -17.49 -15.81 2.11
N PHE A 148 -16.48 -15.03 2.52
CA PHE A 148 -15.07 -15.39 2.36
C PHE A 148 -14.53 -16.31 3.46
N LYS A 149 -15.15 -16.36 4.63
CA LYS A 149 -14.63 -17.08 5.81
C LYS A 149 -14.36 -18.56 5.60
N SER A 150 -14.99 -19.19 4.61
CA SER A 150 -14.79 -20.60 4.27
C SER A 150 -13.83 -20.79 3.09
N TRP A 151 -13.32 -19.72 2.52
CA TRP A 151 -12.42 -19.74 1.38
C TRP A 151 -10.97 -19.64 1.85
N ASP A 152 -10.13 -20.50 1.29
CA ASP A 152 -8.69 -20.33 1.24
C ASP A 152 -8.35 -19.06 0.45
N ALA A 153 -7.47 -18.21 0.97
CA ALA A 153 -7.21 -16.91 0.42
C ALA A 153 -6.66 -16.97 -1.03
N GLU A 154 -5.76 -17.91 -1.30
CA GLU A 154 -5.19 -18.04 -2.66
C GLU A 154 -6.25 -18.43 -3.68
N LYS A 155 -7.10 -19.43 -3.35
CA LYS A 155 -8.19 -19.85 -4.23
C LYS A 155 -9.23 -18.74 -4.46
N LEU A 156 -9.50 -17.98 -3.41
CA LEU A 156 -10.39 -16.82 -3.53
C LEU A 156 -9.79 -15.74 -4.45
N LEU A 157 -8.48 -15.50 -4.33
CA LEU A 157 -7.77 -14.56 -5.21
C LEU A 157 -7.75 -15.03 -6.66
N GLU A 158 -7.54 -16.32 -6.92
CA GLU A 158 -7.62 -16.88 -8.27
C GLU A 158 -9.00 -16.60 -8.89
N LEU A 159 -10.07 -16.85 -8.15
CA LEU A 159 -11.43 -16.53 -8.59
C LEU A 159 -11.61 -15.03 -8.85
N LEU A 160 -11.29 -14.17 -7.88
CA LEU A 160 -11.45 -12.72 -7.97
C LEU A 160 -10.66 -12.14 -9.15
N ASN A 161 -9.41 -12.53 -9.31
CA ASN A 161 -8.54 -12.01 -10.36
C ASN A 161 -8.94 -12.53 -11.74
N SER A 162 -9.47 -13.77 -11.84
CA SER A 162 -10.04 -14.28 -13.08
C SER A 162 -11.26 -13.50 -13.57
N LEU A 163 -11.99 -12.86 -12.65
CA LEU A 163 -13.15 -12.03 -12.91
C LEU A 163 -12.82 -10.53 -13.10
N GLY A 164 -11.53 -10.17 -13.07
CA GLY A 164 -11.07 -8.81 -13.35
C GLY A 164 -10.81 -7.96 -12.10
N SER A 165 -10.51 -8.59 -10.96
CA SER A 165 -9.97 -7.92 -9.79
C SER A 165 -8.45 -7.78 -9.86
N ASN A 166 -7.89 -6.83 -9.10
CA ASN A 166 -6.46 -6.73 -8.75
C ASN A 166 -6.26 -7.01 -7.26
N SER A 167 -7.00 -7.96 -6.72
CA SER A 167 -6.93 -8.34 -5.32
C SER A 167 -5.61 -9.03 -4.99
N SER A 168 -5.17 -8.92 -3.75
CA SER A 168 -3.89 -9.46 -3.27
C SER A 168 -3.97 -9.93 -1.82
N LEU A 169 -3.04 -10.79 -1.41
CA LEU A 169 -2.86 -11.16 -0.01
C LEU A 169 -2.40 -9.96 0.81
N VAL A 170 -2.83 -9.90 2.07
CA VAL A 170 -2.25 -9.00 3.07
C VAL A 170 -1.18 -9.80 3.82
N ASN A 171 0.07 -9.63 3.42
CA ASN A 171 1.20 -10.34 3.98
C ASN A 171 1.71 -9.67 5.27
N ASN A 172 2.11 -10.47 6.25
CA ASN A 172 2.94 -10.02 7.34
C ASN A 172 4.43 -9.96 6.93
N TYR A 173 5.29 -9.47 7.84
CA TYR A 173 6.73 -9.33 7.52
C TYR A 173 7.44 -10.67 7.28
N GLU A 174 7.07 -11.74 7.98
CA GLU A 174 7.67 -13.06 7.80
C GLU A 174 7.33 -13.61 6.41
N GLN A 175 6.06 -13.56 6.03
CA GLN A 175 5.61 -13.96 4.70
C GLN A 175 6.24 -13.13 3.59
N LEU A 176 6.46 -11.82 3.84
CA LEU A 176 7.13 -10.96 2.88
C LEU A 176 8.59 -11.34 2.66
N LEU A 177 9.32 -11.72 3.73
CA LEU A 177 10.72 -12.14 3.63
C LEU A 177 10.91 -13.37 2.75
N ASP A 178 9.94 -14.30 2.78
CA ASP A 178 9.98 -15.54 1.99
C ASP A 178 9.21 -15.41 0.66
N HIS A 179 8.72 -14.21 0.33
CA HIS A 179 7.96 -14.00 -0.89
C HIS A 179 8.86 -14.10 -2.14
N PRO A 180 8.46 -14.87 -3.19
CA PRO A 180 9.28 -15.07 -4.39
C PRO A 180 9.70 -13.78 -5.07
N GLN A 181 8.87 -12.73 -5.01
CA GLN A 181 9.20 -11.43 -5.57
C GLN A 181 10.38 -10.75 -4.86
N MET A 182 10.53 -10.94 -3.55
CA MET A 182 11.67 -10.38 -2.79
C MET A 182 12.98 -11.03 -3.22
N GLU A 183 12.97 -12.34 -3.49
CA GLU A 183 14.10 -13.07 -4.04
C GLU A 183 14.40 -12.60 -5.47
N ALA A 184 13.40 -12.55 -6.35
CA ALA A 184 13.55 -12.11 -7.74
C ALA A 184 14.08 -10.69 -7.87
N LEU A 185 13.70 -9.78 -6.97
CA LEU A 185 14.22 -8.42 -6.90
C LEU A 185 15.64 -8.36 -6.30
N GLY A 186 16.08 -9.42 -5.64
CA GLY A 186 17.35 -9.49 -4.93
C GLY A 186 17.48 -8.41 -3.85
N MET A 187 16.36 -8.12 -3.15
CA MET A 187 16.29 -7.07 -2.14
C MET A 187 16.90 -7.46 -0.80
N ILE A 188 17.07 -8.76 -0.57
CA ILE A 188 17.62 -9.30 0.67
C ILE A 188 19.00 -9.88 0.37
N LYS A 189 20.00 -9.49 1.15
CA LYS A 189 21.37 -10.02 1.09
C LYS A 189 21.85 -10.39 2.49
N GLU A 190 22.70 -11.40 2.55
CA GLU A 190 23.44 -11.72 3.77
C GLU A 190 24.69 -10.83 3.87
N MET A 191 24.93 -10.33 5.08
CA MET A 191 26.16 -9.68 5.45
C MET A 191 26.70 -10.26 6.75
N SER A 192 28.01 -10.18 6.94
CA SER A 192 28.63 -10.55 8.22
C SER A 192 28.71 -9.32 9.11
N GLN A 193 28.10 -9.37 10.27
CA GLN A 193 28.10 -8.29 11.25
C GLN A 193 28.97 -8.71 12.45
N PRO A 194 29.99 -7.94 12.84
CA PRO A 194 30.74 -8.19 14.04
C PRO A 194 29.83 -8.36 15.28
N GLY A 195 30.09 -9.38 16.08
CA GLY A 195 29.28 -9.69 17.27
C GLY A 195 27.93 -10.39 17.03
N LEU A 196 27.38 -10.35 15.81
CA LEU A 196 26.09 -10.96 15.46
C LEU A 196 26.21 -12.12 14.44
N GLY A 197 27.35 -12.23 13.75
CA GLY A 197 27.52 -13.24 12.69
C GLY A 197 26.83 -12.84 11.39
N LYS A 198 26.22 -13.80 10.70
CA LYS A 198 25.50 -13.58 9.45
C LYS A 198 24.11 -13.02 9.75
N VAL A 199 23.78 -11.86 9.16
CA VAL A 199 22.48 -11.21 9.23
C VAL A 199 21.94 -10.97 7.83
N LYS A 200 20.62 -11.08 7.67
CA LYS A 200 19.92 -10.68 6.45
C LYS A 200 19.64 -9.18 6.51
N CYS A 201 19.96 -8.45 5.46
CA CYS A 201 19.72 -7.02 5.36
C CYS A 201 19.02 -6.67 4.04
N LEU A 202 18.23 -5.61 4.08
CA LEU A 202 17.68 -4.99 2.88
C LEU A 202 18.76 -4.16 2.20
N ILE A 203 18.82 -4.22 0.88
CA ILE A 203 19.70 -3.40 0.06
C ILE A 203 18.93 -2.29 -0.65
N SER A 204 19.67 -1.33 -1.19
CA SER A 204 19.10 -0.22 -1.95
C SER A 204 18.17 -0.70 -3.07
N PRO A 205 16.99 -0.08 -3.26
CA PRO A 205 16.08 -0.39 -4.36
C PRO A 205 16.63 0.07 -5.73
N TRP A 206 17.63 0.93 -5.75
CA TRP A 206 18.18 1.48 -6.98
C TRP A 206 18.87 0.40 -7.82
N LYS A 207 18.60 0.43 -9.13
CA LYS A 207 19.30 -0.36 -10.14
C LYS A 207 20.03 0.64 -11.04
N LEU A 208 21.33 0.74 -10.89
CA LEU A 208 22.16 1.59 -11.69
C LEU A 208 23.05 0.70 -12.59
N ASP A 209 23.14 1.03 -13.87
CA ASP A 209 23.96 0.28 -14.82
C ASP A 209 25.43 0.33 -14.41
N GLY A 210 26.07 -0.83 -14.37
CA GLY A 210 27.47 -0.96 -13.95
C GLY A 210 27.73 -0.85 -12.46
N VAL A 211 26.70 -0.63 -11.62
CA VAL A 211 26.85 -0.57 -10.17
C VAL A 211 26.27 -1.82 -9.53
N PRO A 212 27.09 -2.68 -8.92
CA PRO A 212 26.57 -3.89 -8.26
C PRO A 212 25.72 -3.52 -7.03
N LYS A 213 24.66 -4.26 -6.81
CA LYS A 213 23.91 -4.21 -5.56
C LYS A 213 24.69 -4.92 -4.47
N VAL A 214 25.24 -4.15 -3.55
CA VAL A 214 25.98 -4.67 -2.40
C VAL A 214 25.21 -4.38 -1.10
N PRO A 215 25.34 -5.24 -0.08
CA PRO A 215 24.85 -4.92 1.24
C PRO A 215 25.62 -3.72 1.82
N PRO A 216 25.03 -2.98 2.78
CA PRO A 216 25.77 -1.96 3.51
C PRO A 216 26.97 -2.58 4.21
N GLU A 217 28.05 -1.82 4.34
CA GLU A 217 29.22 -2.27 5.09
C GLU A 217 28.86 -2.47 6.56
N ALA A 218 29.40 -3.52 7.17
CA ALA A 218 29.24 -3.75 8.59
C ALA A 218 29.93 -2.64 9.39
N TYR A 219 29.25 -2.12 10.40
CA TYR A 219 29.88 -1.16 11.31
C TYR A 219 30.99 -1.88 12.08
N SER A 220 32.18 -1.26 12.16
CA SER A 220 33.22 -1.71 13.08
C SER A 220 32.86 -1.34 14.52
N GLU A 221 33.28 -2.15 15.49
CA GLU A 221 33.04 -1.88 16.93
C GLU A 221 33.63 -0.52 17.38
N GLU A 222 34.57 0.03 16.66
CA GLU A 222 35.21 1.32 16.97
C GLU A 222 34.29 2.54 16.80
N ILE A 223 33.13 2.41 16.14
CA ILE A 223 32.19 3.54 15.93
C ILE A 223 31.13 3.61 17.07
N ILE A 224 31.05 2.61 17.91
CA ILE A 224 30.02 2.50 18.98
C ILE A 224 30.58 2.84 20.38
N SER A 225 31.89 3.14 20.49
CA SER A 225 32.56 3.50 21.75
C SER A 225 32.59 5.01 22.03
#